data_b3d7e3a4b717365ae4243787c598a221
#
_entry.id   b3d7e3a4b717365ae4243787c598a221
#
_cell.length_a   1.000
_cell.length_b   1.000
_cell.length_c   1.000
_cell.angle_alpha   90.00
_cell.angle_beta   90.00
_cell.angle_gamma   90.00
#
_symmetry.space_group_name_H-M   'P 1'
#
loop_
_entity.id
_entity.type
_entity.pdbx_description
1 polymer ?
#
loop_
_entity_poly.entity_id
_entity_poly.type
_entity_poly.pdbx_seq_one_letter_code
_entity_poly.pdbx_strand_id
1 'polypeptide(L)'
;MASTESLEALAAELATANDLELLQGAADLQRYSKDAYDYSPILQPQLASCRADLVVRPLSVAGVERLAAACGRHGVPLTLRGSGTGNYGQSVPLEGGVVMLSGALREVEHLDPSTGVVTVQPGCLMRDLDQHLRAHGRQLRLLP
;
A
#
# COMPACT_ATOMS: atom_id res chain seq x y z
N MET A 1 18.15 -0.73 8.40
CA MET A 1 17.00 -0.47 9.31
C MET A 1 17.09 0.97 9.79
N ALA A 2 15.95 1.67 9.86
CA ALA A 2 15.89 3.02 10.41
C ALA A 2 16.20 3.01 11.92
N SER A 3 16.71 4.13 12.46
CA SER A 3 16.88 4.27 13.90
C SER A 3 15.53 4.45 14.60
N THR A 4 15.44 4.10 15.88
CA THR A 4 14.24 4.33 16.69
C THR A 4 13.87 5.81 16.72
N GLU A 5 14.86 6.68 16.84
CA GLU A 5 14.68 8.13 16.83
C GLU A 5 14.08 8.64 15.51
N SER A 6 14.56 8.13 14.35
CA SER A 6 14.00 8.46 13.03
C SER A 6 12.55 8.02 12.89
N LEU A 7 12.21 6.83 13.41
CA LEU A 7 10.85 6.30 13.37
C LEU A 7 9.88 7.09 14.26
N GLU A 8 10.31 7.47 15.47
CA GLU A 8 9.52 8.30 16.38
C GLU A 8 9.27 9.69 15.81
N ALA A 9 10.32 10.34 15.26
CA ALA A 9 10.21 11.64 14.62
C ALA A 9 9.27 11.59 13.39
N LEU A 10 9.39 10.56 12.55
CA LEU A 10 8.50 10.32 11.43
C LEU A 10 7.05 10.14 11.89
N ALA A 11 6.81 9.28 12.88
CA ALA A 11 5.47 9.02 13.38
C ALA A 11 4.81 10.28 13.95
N ALA A 12 5.56 11.09 14.69
CA ALA A 12 5.09 12.35 15.25
C ALA A 12 4.74 13.37 14.14
N GLU A 13 5.54 13.45 13.09
CA GLU A 13 5.25 14.32 11.95
C GLU A 13 3.96 13.86 11.22
N LEU A 14 3.84 12.56 10.92
CA LEU A 14 2.69 12.02 10.19
C LEU A 14 1.39 12.09 11.00
N ALA A 15 1.45 12.01 12.32
CA ALA A 15 0.27 12.08 13.20
C ALA A 15 -0.46 13.44 13.14
N THR A 16 0.19 14.47 12.63
CA THR A 16 -0.43 15.80 12.45
C THR A 16 -1.24 15.93 11.15
N ALA A 17 -1.12 14.97 10.24
CA ALA A 17 -1.74 15.02 8.93
C ALA A 17 -3.15 14.40 8.96
N ASN A 18 -4.15 15.12 8.45
CA ASN A 18 -5.55 14.67 8.39
C ASN A 18 -5.84 13.72 7.22
N ASP A 19 -4.91 13.62 6.26
CA ASP A 19 -5.00 12.81 5.06
C ASP A 19 -4.22 11.48 5.16
N LEU A 20 -3.79 11.13 6.37
CA LEU A 20 -3.11 9.87 6.69
C LEU A 20 -3.78 9.17 7.88
N GLU A 21 -3.95 7.87 7.76
CA GLU A 21 -4.36 7.00 8.85
C GLU A 21 -3.17 6.14 9.29
N LEU A 22 -2.77 6.28 10.56
CA LEU A 22 -1.65 5.53 11.14
C LEU A 22 -2.18 4.31 11.89
N LEU A 23 -1.68 3.13 11.56
CA LEU A 23 -2.01 1.86 12.18
C LEU A 23 -0.76 1.34 12.92
N GLN A 24 -0.80 1.39 14.24
CA GLN A 24 0.33 1.04 15.12
C GLN A 24 0.03 -0.14 16.03
N GLY A 25 -1.16 -0.73 15.91
CA GLY A 25 -1.56 -1.90 16.67
C GLY A 25 -0.71 -3.12 16.30
N ALA A 26 -0.31 -3.93 17.29
CA ALA A 26 0.50 -5.12 17.08
C ALA A 26 -0.14 -6.08 16.05
N ALA A 27 -1.47 -6.18 16.04
CA ALA A 27 -2.21 -6.99 15.07
C ALA A 27 -2.08 -6.46 13.63
N ASP A 28 -2.14 -5.13 13.46
CA ASP A 28 -1.98 -4.50 12.14
C ASP A 28 -0.54 -4.65 11.64
N LEU A 29 0.45 -4.35 12.49
CA LEU A 29 1.85 -4.54 12.15
C LEU A 29 2.12 -5.99 11.73
N GLN A 30 1.60 -6.97 12.46
CA GLN A 30 1.74 -8.38 12.11
C GLN A 30 1.04 -8.71 10.78
N ARG A 31 -0.18 -8.24 10.58
CA ARG A 31 -1.01 -8.50 9.39
C ARG A 31 -0.36 -7.97 8.13
N TYR A 32 0.12 -6.73 8.17
CA TYR A 32 0.64 -6.04 7.00
C TYR A 32 2.14 -6.25 6.75
N SER A 33 2.80 -7.03 7.60
CA SER A 33 4.19 -7.44 7.40
C SER A 33 4.38 -8.70 6.56
N LYS A 34 3.29 -9.34 6.13
CA LYS A 34 3.33 -10.58 5.33
C LYS A 34 2.28 -10.54 4.22
N ASP A 35 2.50 -11.29 3.15
CA ASP A 35 1.51 -11.47 2.09
C ASP A 35 0.32 -12.32 2.58
N ALA A 36 -0.76 -12.37 1.77
CA ALA A 36 -1.97 -13.11 2.12
C ALA A 36 -1.80 -14.63 2.00
N TYR A 37 -0.89 -15.06 1.14
CA TYR A 37 -0.63 -16.49 0.87
C TYR A 37 0.69 -16.92 1.50
N ASP A 38 0.77 -18.21 1.81
CA ASP A 38 1.99 -18.82 2.32
C ASP A 38 3.10 -18.78 1.28
N TYR A 39 4.31 -18.51 1.76
CA TYR A 39 5.50 -18.51 0.93
C TYR A 39 6.01 -19.94 0.69
N SER A 40 6.83 -20.09 -0.34
CA SER A 40 7.57 -21.33 -0.53
C SER A 40 8.41 -21.65 0.72
N PRO A 41 8.72 -22.94 0.99
CA PRO A 41 9.58 -23.34 2.12
C PRO A 41 10.95 -22.64 2.13
N ILE A 42 11.43 -22.19 0.97
CA ILE A 42 12.70 -21.46 0.85
C ILE A 42 12.55 -20.01 1.36
N LEU A 43 11.44 -19.35 1.07
CA LEU A 43 11.20 -17.95 1.44
C LEU A 43 10.70 -17.80 2.89
N GLN A 44 9.97 -18.77 3.41
CA GLN A 44 9.39 -18.69 4.75
C GLN A 44 10.42 -18.30 5.83
N PRO A 45 11.57 -18.99 5.97
CA PRO A 45 12.55 -18.64 7.01
C PRO A 45 13.21 -17.28 6.75
N GLN A 46 13.37 -16.87 5.48
CA GLN A 46 14.00 -15.62 5.12
C GLN A 46 13.10 -14.41 5.45
N LEU A 47 11.79 -14.55 5.33
CA LEU A 47 10.81 -13.49 5.54
C LEU A 47 10.18 -13.50 6.94
N ALA A 48 10.42 -14.54 7.73
CA ALA A 48 9.77 -14.75 9.03
C ALA A 48 10.02 -13.61 10.05
N SER A 49 11.18 -12.97 9.98
CA SER A 49 11.58 -11.88 10.88
C SER A 49 11.25 -10.49 10.34
N CYS A 50 10.81 -10.37 9.07
CA CYS A 50 10.50 -9.08 8.49
C CYS A 50 9.23 -8.49 9.13
N ARG A 51 9.34 -7.26 9.66
CA ARG A 51 8.26 -6.56 10.35
C ARG A 51 8.23 -5.10 9.95
N ALA A 52 7.02 -4.57 9.75
CA ALA A 52 6.80 -3.14 9.67
C ALA A 52 6.93 -2.50 11.05
N ASP A 53 7.54 -1.34 11.11
CA ASP A 53 7.57 -0.51 12.32
C ASP A 53 6.33 0.39 12.40
N LEU A 54 5.77 0.76 11.24
CA LEU A 54 4.57 1.57 11.11
C LEU A 54 3.79 1.15 9.86
N VAL A 55 2.48 1.17 9.95
CA VAL A 55 1.60 1.00 8.77
C VAL A 55 0.82 2.30 8.58
N VAL A 56 0.82 2.82 7.35
CA VAL A 56 0.13 4.08 7.02
C VAL A 56 -0.80 3.87 5.83
N ARG A 57 -2.00 4.38 5.93
CA ARG A 57 -2.99 4.40 4.86
C ARG A 57 -3.24 5.84 4.42
N PRO A 58 -2.67 6.29 3.29
CA PRO A 58 -3.02 7.58 2.70
C PRO A 58 -4.47 7.59 2.24
N LEU A 59 -5.17 8.69 2.50
CA LEU A 59 -6.56 8.92 2.11
C LEU A 59 -6.68 9.77 0.85
N SER A 60 -5.55 10.31 0.37
CA SER A 60 -5.46 11.16 -0.82
C SER A 60 -4.12 10.99 -1.51
N VAL A 61 -4.01 11.44 -2.77
CA VAL A 61 -2.73 11.51 -3.50
C VAL A 61 -1.73 12.42 -2.77
N ALA A 62 -2.19 13.56 -2.25
CA ALA A 62 -1.35 14.45 -1.44
C ALA A 62 -0.81 13.75 -0.18
N GLY A 63 -1.61 12.85 0.43
CA GLY A 63 -1.16 12.00 1.53
C GLY A 63 -0.04 11.05 1.13
N VAL A 64 -0.09 10.49 -0.08
CA VAL A 64 1.00 9.63 -0.61
C VAL A 64 2.29 10.44 -0.76
N GLU A 65 2.20 11.63 -1.38
CA GLU A 65 3.35 12.52 -1.58
C GLU A 65 3.97 12.94 -0.23
N ARG A 66 3.13 13.32 0.73
CA ARG A 66 3.54 13.67 2.10
C ARG A 66 4.27 12.51 2.78
N LEU A 67 3.69 11.32 2.74
CA LEU A 67 4.29 10.13 3.34
C LEU A 67 5.64 9.80 2.71
N ALA A 68 5.71 9.78 1.38
CA ALA A 68 6.95 9.46 0.67
C ALA A 68 8.05 10.49 0.97
N ALA A 69 7.70 11.79 0.96
CA ALA A 69 8.63 12.86 1.30
C ALA A 69 9.11 12.78 2.75
N ALA A 70 8.24 12.47 3.71
CA ALA A 70 8.60 12.30 5.11
C ALA A 70 9.53 11.09 5.28
N CYS A 71 9.21 9.93 4.72
CA CYS A 71 10.08 8.76 4.74
C CYS A 71 11.48 9.08 4.17
N GLY A 72 11.53 9.82 3.06
CA GLY A 72 12.81 10.26 2.47
C GLY A 72 13.62 11.18 3.40
N ARG A 73 12.96 12.15 4.06
CA ARG A 73 13.66 13.07 5.01
C ARG A 73 14.24 12.36 6.22
N HIS A 74 13.46 11.40 6.76
CA HIS A 74 13.88 10.66 7.96
C HIS A 74 14.74 9.42 7.65
N GLY A 75 14.99 9.10 6.36
CA GLY A 75 15.75 7.92 5.95
C GLY A 75 15.07 6.61 6.36
N VAL A 76 13.73 6.58 6.40
CA VAL A 76 12.95 5.41 6.78
C VAL A 76 12.50 4.64 5.52
N PRO A 77 12.75 3.32 5.44
CA PRO A 77 12.30 2.50 4.32
C PRO A 77 10.78 2.55 4.13
N LEU A 78 10.32 2.60 2.87
CA LEU A 78 8.91 2.62 2.51
C LEU A 78 8.57 1.45 1.60
N THR A 79 7.68 0.57 2.04
CA THR A 79 7.18 -0.58 1.27
C THR A 79 5.74 -0.33 0.83
N LEU A 80 5.47 -0.46 -0.47
CA LEU A 80 4.12 -0.29 -1.01
C LEU A 80 3.33 -1.59 -0.91
N ARG A 81 2.05 -1.48 -0.52
CA ARG A 81 1.15 -2.62 -0.41
C ARG A 81 -0.22 -2.28 -1.00
N GLY A 82 -0.61 -3.02 -2.05
CA GLY A 82 -1.98 -3.10 -2.54
C GLY A 82 -2.82 -4.04 -1.67
N SER A 83 -3.47 -5.03 -2.29
CA SER A 83 -4.23 -6.06 -1.56
C SER A 83 -3.36 -7.09 -0.84
N GLY A 84 -2.05 -7.13 -1.12
CA GLY A 84 -1.11 -8.06 -0.50
C GLY A 84 -1.34 -9.52 -0.92
N THR A 85 -1.89 -9.75 -2.11
CA THR A 85 -2.20 -11.08 -2.64
C THR A 85 -1.00 -11.80 -3.27
N GLY A 86 0.19 -11.22 -3.17
CA GLY A 86 1.43 -11.87 -3.58
C GLY A 86 1.80 -13.08 -2.72
N ASN A 87 2.78 -13.85 -3.19
CA ASN A 87 3.31 -15.03 -2.50
C ASN A 87 4.84 -15.14 -2.61
N TYR A 88 5.50 -14.07 -3.06
CA TYR A 88 6.96 -13.99 -3.19
C TYR A 88 7.60 -12.91 -2.31
N GLY A 89 6.82 -12.29 -1.42
CA GLY A 89 7.33 -11.26 -0.51
C GLY A 89 7.39 -9.85 -1.10
N GLN A 90 6.68 -9.56 -2.20
CA GLN A 90 6.75 -8.26 -2.87
C GLN A 90 6.28 -7.09 -1.98
N SER A 91 5.39 -7.36 -1.04
CA SER A 91 4.84 -6.35 -0.12
C SER A 91 5.35 -6.50 1.31
N VAL A 92 6.41 -7.29 1.51
CA VAL A 92 7.02 -7.52 2.83
C VAL A 92 8.07 -6.45 3.09
N PRO A 93 8.06 -5.78 4.25
CA PRO A 93 9.05 -4.76 4.63
C PRO A 93 10.37 -5.43 5.02
N LEU A 94 11.22 -5.72 4.04
CA LEU A 94 12.48 -6.46 4.23
C LEU A 94 13.45 -5.76 5.18
N GLU A 95 13.42 -4.44 5.22
CA GLU A 95 14.29 -3.60 6.06
C GLU A 95 13.52 -2.91 7.21
N GLY A 96 12.30 -3.36 7.51
CA GLY A 96 11.41 -2.67 8.43
C GLY A 96 10.82 -1.39 7.84
N GLY A 97 10.68 -0.36 8.64
CA GLY A 97 10.14 0.94 8.23
C GLY A 97 8.64 0.94 8.05
N VAL A 98 8.16 1.70 7.07
CA VAL A 98 6.74 1.94 6.84
C VAL A 98 6.18 1.03 5.76
N VAL A 99 5.01 0.43 6.01
CA VAL A 99 4.17 -0.17 4.96
C VAL A 99 3.05 0.79 4.61
N MET A 100 3.00 1.25 3.34
CA MET A 100 1.94 2.09 2.81
C MET A 100 0.83 1.25 2.18
N LEU A 101 -0.40 1.42 2.65
CA LEU A 101 -1.58 0.75 2.12
C LEU A 101 -2.28 1.63 1.08
N SER A 102 -2.37 1.19 -0.18
CA SER A 102 -3.06 1.94 -1.24
C SER A 102 -4.60 1.79 -1.21
N GLY A 103 -5.14 0.94 -0.35
CA GLY A 103 -6.53 0.49 -0.39
C GLY A 103 -7.61 1.56 -0.17
N ALA A 104 -7.28 2.79 0.25
CA ALA A 104 -8.23 3.90 0.34
C ALA A 104 -8.38 4.66 -0.98
N LEU A 105 -7.39 4.59 -1.88
CA LEU A 105 -7.35 5.29 -3.16
C LEU A 105 -8.03 4.42 -4.23
N ARG A 106 -9.35 4.52 -4.40
CA ARG A 106 -10.16 3.58 -5.20
C ARG A 106 -10.90 4.18 -6.38
N GLU A 107 -10.71 5.45 -6.65
CA GLU A 107 -11.49 6.15 -7.66
C GLU A 107 -11.15 5.69 -9.09
N VAL A 108 -12.17 5.64 -9.94
CA VAL A 108 -12.02 5.62 -11.40
C VAL A 108 -12.00 7.08 -11.85
N GLU A 109 -10.83 7.58 -12.18
CA GLU A 109 -10.61 9.00 -12.44
C GLU A 109 -11.10 9.43 -13.84
N HIS A 110 -10.86 8.57 -14.83
CA HIS A 110 -11.19 8.88 -16.21
C HIS A 110 -11.37 7.63 -17.05
N LEU A 111 -12.37 7.65 -17.92
CA LEU A 111 -12.55 6.68 -19.01
C LEU A 111 -12.60 7.44 -20.33
N ASP A 112 -11.61 7.25 -21.20
CA ASP A 112 -11.64 7.79 -22.55
C ASP A 112 -12.60 6.95 -23.44
N PRO A 113 -13.72 7.54 -23.90
CA PRO A 113 -14.71 6.80 -24.70
C PRO A 113 -14.19 6.44 -26.10
N SER A 114 -13.18 7.13 -26.61
CA SER A 114 -12.65 6.91 -27.96
C SER A 114 -11.64 5.78 -28.01
N THR A 115 -10.74 5.71 -27.03
CA THR A 115 -9.67 4.70 -26.95
C THR A 115 -10.03 3.51 -26.06
N GLY A 116 -10.95 3.69 -25.10
CA GLY A 116 -11.26 2.72 -24.07
C GLY A 116 -10.22 2.65 -22.96
N VAL A 117 -9.28 3.59 -22.93
CA VAL A 117 -8.30 3.69 -21.83
C VAL A 117 -8.98 4.21 -20.57
N VAL A 118 -8.74 3.54 -19.46
CA VAL A 118 -9.25 3.95 -18.14
C VAL A 118 -8.09 4.27 -17.20
N THR A 119 -8.21 5.38 -16.49
CA THR A 119 -7.28 5.79 -15.42
C THR A 119 -7.95 5.54 -14.08
N VAL A 120 -7.27 4.83 -13.20
CA VAL A 120 -7.78 4.46 -11.87
C VAL A 120 -6.73 4.69 -10.80
N GLN A 121 -7.18 4.92 -9.58
CA GLN A 121 -6.31 4.95 -8.42
C GLN A 121 -5.83 3.53 -8.03
N PRO A 122 -4.66 3.39 -7.38
CA PRO A 122 -3.96 2.11 -7.17
C PRO A 122 -4.67 1.12 -6.23
N GLY A 123 -5.65 1.58 -5.46
CA GLY A 123 -6.49 0.74 -4.60
C GLY A 123 -7.81 0.31 -5.23
N CYS A 124 -8.08 0.69 -6.49
CA CYS A 124 -9.28 0.28 -7.20
C CYS A 124 -9.28 -1.23 -7.41
N LEU A 125 -10.33 -1.89 -6.95
CA LEU A 125 -10.47 -3.33 -7.15
C LEU A 125 -10.93 -3.64 -8.58
N MET A 126 -10.34 -4.68 -9.18
CA MET A 126 -10.69 -5.09 -10.55
C MET A 126 -12.18 -5.38 -10.73
N ARG A 127 -12.83 -5.94 -9.69
CA ARG A 127 -14.28 -6.16 -9.67
C ARG A 127 -15.07 -4.85 -9.80
N ASP A 128 -14.66 -3.84 -9.03
CA ASP A 128 -15.36 -2.55 -8.98
C ASP A 128 -15.12 -1.78 -10.29
N LEU A 129 -13.91 -1.88 -10.84
CA LEU A 129 -13.59 -1.37 -12.17
C LEU A 129 -14.43 -2.04 -13.26
N ASP A 130 -14.54 -3.37 -13.28
CA ASP A 130 -15.34 -4.08 -14.28
C ASP A 130 -16.83 -3.69 -14.20
N GLN A 131 -17.35 -3.54 -12.97
CA GLN A 131 -18.72 -3.05 -12.76
C GLN A 131 -18.91 -1.63 -13.31
N HIS A 132 -17.96 -0.74 -13.06
CA HIS A 132 -17.97 0.62 -13.61
C HIS A 132 -17.95 0.61 -15.13
N LEU A 133 -17.05 -0.16 -15.74
CA LEU A 133 -16.94 -0.26 -17.19
C LEU A 133 -18.21 -0.82 -17.85
N ARG A 134 -18.84 -1.83 -17.24
CA ARG A 134 -20.11 -2.40 -17.74
C ARG A 134 -21.24 -1.38 -17.75
N ALA A 135 -21.31 -0.49 -16.77
CA ALA A 135 -22.27 0.61 -16.74
C ALA A 135 -22.09 1.59 -17.93
N HIS A 136 -20.88 1.63 -18.53
CA HIS A 136 -20.56 2.43 -19.72
C HIS A 136 -20.51 1.60 -21.02
N GLY A 137 -21.08 0.40 -21.03
CA GLY A 137 -21.08 -0.49 -22.20
C GLY A 137 -19.70 -1.04 -22.57
N ARG A 138 -18.79 -1.10 -21.63
CA ARG A 138 -17.41 -1.58 -21.77
C ARG A 138 -17.15 -2.76 -20.83
N GLN A 139 -16.05 -3.45 -21.02
CA GLN A 139 -15.57 -4.49 -20.12
C GLN A 139 -14.05 -4.58 -20.15
N LEU A 140 -13.46 -5.15 -19.11
CA LEU A 140 -12.05 -5.48 -19.14
C LEU A 140 -11.78 -6.53 -20.22
N ARG A 141 -10.68 -6.35 -20.94
CA ARG A 141 -10.26 -7.30 -21.97
C ARG A 141 -9.85 -8.65 -21.37
N LEU A 142 -9.23 -8.61 -20.20
CA LEU A 142 -8.83 -9.77 -19.41
C LEU A 142 -9.16 -9.47 -17.93
N LEU A 143 -9.78 -10.44 -17.26
CA LEU A 143 -9.89 -10.44 -15.79
C LEU A 143 -8.75 -11.31 -15.25
N PRO A 144 -7.94 -10.80 -14.29
CA PRO A 144 -6.88 -11.57 -13.68
C PRO A 144 -7.42 -12.70 -12.80
#